data_906fc698c8f3d5dc5591c356979aa8bb
#
_entry.id   906fc698c8f3d5dc5591c356979aa8bb
#
_cell.length_a   1.000
_cell.length_b   1.000
_cell.length_c   1.000
_cell.angle_alpha   90.00
_cell.angle_beta   90.00
_cell.angle_gamma   90.00
#
_symmetry.space_group_name_H-M   'P 1'
#
loop_
_entity.id
_entity.type
_entity.pdbx_description
1 polymer ?
#
loop_
_entity_poly.entity_id
_entity_poly.type
_entity_poly.pdbx_seq_one_letter_code
_entity_poly.pdbx_strand_id
1 'polypeptide(L)'
;LSGARRRVEEPGVPRSGKPSSEVENAYTADTPAAFLDKRDYRGVSLPDTPETRHFVNEDLLMMMKSSSVLINVGRGSVVNEHDLIKALEGGEIDAAVLDVFETEPLPGDSPLWSMPNVYITPHVAAISFPEHVVGIFKENYHRYLQHKPLLHLIDFERGY
;
A
#
# COMPACT_ATOMS: atom_id res chain seq x y z
N LEU A 1 -15.10 -11.67 -28.64
CA LEU A 1 -13.85 -11.18 -28.03
C LEU A 1 -13.46 -12.14 -26.90
N SER A 2 -12.60 -13.12 -27.22
CA SER A 2 -11.99 -13.98 -26.23
C SER A 2 -10.91 -13.17 -25.51
N GLY A 3 -11.29 -12.51 -24.40
CA GLY A 3 -10.34 -11.87 -23.52
C GLY A 3 -9.47 -12.94 -22.85
N ALA A 4 -8.24 -13.07 -23.29
CA ALA A 4 -7.24 -13.80 -22.54
C ALA A 4 -7.12 -13.10 -21.19
N ARG A 5 -7.65 -13.70 -20.12
CA ARG A 5 -7.35 -13.28 -18.76
C ARG A 5 -5.85 -13.54 -18.58
N ARG A 6 -5.03 -12.49 -18.66
CA ARG A 6 -3.67 -12.57 -18.15
C ARG A 6 -3.80 -12.94 -16.68
N ARG A 7 -3.24 -14.08 -16.32
CA ARG A 7 -3.08 -14.46 -14.91
C ARG A 7 -2.21 -13.39 -14.29
N VAL A 8 -2.79 -12.58 -13.40
CA VAL A 8 -2.02 -11.66 -12.58
C VAL A 8 -1.38 -12.53 -11.51
N GLU A 9 -0.09 -12.74 -11.61
CA GLU A 9 0.67 -13.31 -10.52
C GLU A 9 0.78 -12.25 -9.44
N GLU A 10 0.18 -12.47 -8.30
CA GLU A 10 0.21 -11.58 -7.14
C GLU A 10 1.15 -12.12 -6.06
N PRO A 11 2.46 -11.93 -6.18
CA PRO A 11 3.35 -12.16 -5.06
C PRO A 11 3.18 -11.03 -4.05
N GLY A 12 3.14 -11.35 -2.80
CA GLY A 12 3.04 -10.39 -1.71
C GLY A 12 4.24 -10.48 -0.78
N VAL A 13 4.52 -9.37 -0.10
CA VAL A 13 5.43 -9.33 1.04
C VAL A 13 4.57 -9.26 2.30
N PRO A 14 4.12 -10.41 2.85
CA PRO A 14 3.36 -10.38 4.09
C PRO A 14 4.31 -10.00 5.23
N ARG A 15 3.92 -9.03 6.02
CA ARG A 15 4.70 -8.58 7.19
C ARG A 15 5.02 -9.72 8.17
N SER A 16 4.16 -10.72 8.25
CA SER A 16 4.37 -11.91 9.11
C SER A 16 5.40 -12.89 8.56
N GLY A 17 5.88 -12.73 7.34
CA GLY A 17 6.75 -13.69 6.65
C GLY A 17 6.10 -15.05 6.41
N LYS A 18 4.82 -15.23 6.75
CA LYS A 18 4.12 -16.51 6.58
C LYS A 18 3.49 -16.56 5.19
N PRO A 19 3.63 -17.69 4.46
CA PRO A 19 2.94 -17.90 3.21
C PRO A 19 1.43 -17.74 3.40
N SER A 20 0.77 -17.02 2.52
CA SER A 20 -0.69 -16.97 2.41
C SER A 20 -1.12 -17.91 1.29
N SER A 21 -2.22 -18.61 1.46
CA SER A 21 -2.81 -19.46 0.40
C SER A 21 -3.29 -18.63 -0.81
N GLU A 22 -3.38 -17.33 -0.65
CA GLU A 22 -3.83 -16.37 -1.68
C GLU A 22 -2.66 -15.76 -2.46
N VAL A 23 -1.42 -15.97 -2.01
CA VAL A 23 -0.23 -15.38 -2.60
C VAL A 23 0.69 -16.49 -3.11
N GLU A 24 0.92 -16.52 -4.41
CA GLU A 24 1.68 -17.58 -5.09
C GLU A 24 3.17 -17.59 -4.67
N ASN A 25 3.75 -16.42 -4.42
CA ASN A 25 5.12 -16.27 -3.93
C ASN A 25 5.16 -15.19 -2.84
N ALA A 26 5.54 -15.57 -1.63
CA ALA A 26 5.77 -14.64 -0.52
C ALA A 26 7.27 -14.30 -0.43
N TYR A 27 7.59 -13.02 -0.34
CA TYR A 27 8.93 -12.51 -0.14
C TYR A 27 9.01 -11.84 1.23
N THR A 28 10.21 -11.66 1.75
CA THR A 28 10.44 -10.92 3.00
C THR A 28 11.02 -9.54 2.69
N ALA A 29 10.95 -8.63 3.66
CA ALA A 29 11.58 -7.31 3.54
C ALA A 29 13.10 -7.39 3.33
N ASP A 30 13.72 -8.51 3.67
CA ASP A 30 15.17 -8.73 3.51
C ASP A 30 15.59 -9.08 2.07
N THR A 31 14.62 -9.36 1.17
CA THR A 31 14.89 -9.71 -0.23
C THR A 31 14.07 -8.87 -1.22
N PRO A 32 14.09 -7.53 -1.10
CA PRO A 32 13.24 -6.67 -1.94
C PRO A 32 13.57 -6.77 -3.43
N ALA A 33 14.85 -6.91 -3.80
CA ALA A 33 15.29 -6.97 -5.18
C ALA A 33 14.63 -8.11 -5.97
N ALA A 34 14.54 -9.32 -5.39
CA ALA A 34 13.95 -10.48 -6.06
C ALA A 34 12.43 -10.28 -6.33
N PHE A 35 11.77 -9.47 -5.50
CA PHE A 35 10.36 -9.12 -5.66
C PHE A 35 10.19 -7.97 -6.67
N LEU A 36 11.10 -7.00 -6.68
CA LEU A 36 10.95 -5.75 -7.42
C LEU A 36 11.36 -5.85 -8.90
N ASP A 37 12.39 -6.60 -9.23
CA ASP A 37 13.01 -6.64 -10.56
C ASP A 37 12.08 -7.10 -11.71
N LYS A 38 11.01 -7.86 -11.42
CA LYS A 38 10.21 -8.53 -12.46
C LYS A 38 8.79 -8.04 -12.61
N ARG A 39 8.38 -7.01 -11.91
CA ARG A 39 6.96 -6.62 -11.84
C ARG A 39 6.70 -5.28 -12.52
N ASP A 40 5.57 -5.20 -13.20
CA ASP A 40 5.15 -3.98 -13.88
C ASP A 40 4.32 -3.07 -12.96
N TYR A 41 3.63 -3.65 -11.96
CA TYR A 41 2.84 -2.91 -10.98
C TYR A 41 3.26 -3.23 -9.56
N ARG A 42 3.32 -2.22 -8.69
CA ARG A 42 3.64 -2.32 -7.27
C ARG A 42 2.54 -1.70 -6.44
N GLY A 43 1.75 -2.53 -5.77
CA GLY A 43 0.74 -2.09 -4.82
C GLY A 43 1.33 -1.95 -3.41
N VAL A 44 1.10 -0.81 -2.79
CA VAL A 44 1.43 -0.52 -1.40
C VAL A 44 0.13 -0.41 -0.62
N SER A 45 -0.05 -1.29 0.39
CA SER A 45 -1.20 -1.31 1.29
C SER A 45 -0.77 -1.45 2.76
N LEU A 46 0.43 -0.99 3.08
CA LEU A 46 0.99 -1.07 4.43
C LEU A 46 0.32 -0.06 5.38
N PRO A 47 0.16 -0.41 6.67
CA PRO A 47 -0.29 0.52 7.69
C PRO A 47 0.80 1.57 7.99
N ASP A 48 0.41 2.70 8.61
CA ASP A 48 1.34 3.69 9.14
C ASP A 48 1.88 3.22 10.49
N THR A 49 3.15 2.84 10.52
CA THR A 49 3.87 2.45 11.73
C THR A 49 5.29 2.99 11.65
N PRO A 50 6.02 3.08 12.78
CA PRO A 50 7.42 3.50 12.76
C PRO A 50 8.28 2.70 11.78
N GLU A 51 8.02 1.40 11.62
CA GLU A 51 8.81 0.54 10.74
C GLU A 51 8.42 0.63 9.26
N THR A 52 7.22 1.12 8.95
CA THR A 52 6.75 1.26 7.57
C THR A 52 6.91 2.67 7.03
N ARG A 53 7.22 3.63 7.90
CA ARG A 53 7.46 5.01 7.48
C ARG A 53 8.62 5.08 6.49
N HIS A 54 8.38 5.72 5.33
CA HIS A 54 9.33 5.83 4.23
C HIS A 54 9.95 4.47 3.80
N PHE A 55 9.17 3.39 3.95
CA PHE A 55 9.55 2.06 3.47
C PHE A 55 9.84 2.07 1.96
N VAL A 56 9.03 2.81 1.20
CA VAL A 56 9.29 3.10 -0.22
C VAL A 56 10.10 4.38 -0.30
N ASN A 57 11.40 4.25 -0.45
CA ASN A 57 12.40 5.30 -0.54
C ASN A 57 13.17 5.21 -1.86
N GLU A 58 14.17 6.06 -2.05
CA GLU A 58 15.03 6.11 -3.24
C GLU A 58 15.62 4.74 -3.58
N ASP A 59 16.20 4.03 -2.59
CA ASP A 59 16.83 2.73 -2.81
C ASP A 59 15.83 1.70 -3.38
N LEU A 60 14.62 1.67 -2.83
CA LEU A 60 13.59 0.75 -3.27
C LEU A 60 13.03 1.12 -4.65
N LEU A 61 12.86 2.41 -4.91
CA LEU A 61 12.39 2.91 -6.21
C LEU A 61 13.41 2.60 -7.32
N MET A 62 14.70 2.75 -7.07
CA MET A 62 15.77 2.40 -8.00
C MET A 62 15.88 0.90 -8.31
N MET A 63 15.35 0.03 -7.45
CA MET A 63 15.27 -1.42 -7.71
C MET A 63 14.08 -1.80 -8.60
N MET A 64 13.17 -0.87 -8.87
CA MET A 64 12.01 -1.11 -9.72
C MET A 64 12.41 -1.03 -11.20
N LYS A 65 11.59 -1.62 -12.09
CA LYS A 65 11.77 -1.40 -13.53
C LYS A 65 11.40 0.03 -13.90
N SER A 66 12.11 0.63 -14.84
CA SER A 66 11.76 1.94 -15.38
C SER A 66 10.38 1.99 -16.06
N SER A 67 9.83 0.84 -16.44
CA SER A 67 8.46 0.73 -16.99
C SER A 67 7.39 0.42 -15.93
N SER A 68 7.75 0.39 -14.66
CA SER A 68 6.80 0.01 -13.61
C SER A 68 5.97 1.17 -13.09
N VAL A 69 4.82 0.82 -12.52
CA VAL A 69 3.88 1.75 -11.91
C VAL A 69 3.79 1.46 -10.41
N LEU A 70 4.03 2.49 -9.60
CA LEU A 70 3.77 2.46 -8.15
C LEU A 70 2.31 2.81 -7.88
N ILE A 71 1.63 2.02 -7.04
CA ILE A 71 0.24 2.28 -6.62
C ILE A 71 0.21 2.33 -5.10
N ASN A 72 -0.09 3.48 -4.50
CA ASN A 72 -0.23 3.60 -3.05
C ASN A 72 -1.69 3.81 -2.65
N VAL A 73 -2.27 2.80 -2.02
CA VAL A 73 -3.62 2.80 -1.45
C VAL A 73 -3.61 2.49 0.06
N GLY A 74 -2.43 2.50 0.66
CA GLY A 74 -2.23 2.24 2.08
C GLY A 74 -2.23 3.52 2.91
N ARG A 75 -1.04 4.06 3.16
CA ARG A 75 -0.83 5.33 3.88
C ARG A 75 0.26 6.13 3.19
N GLY A 76 0.09 7.45 3.15
CA GLY A 76 1.04 8.35 2.49
C GLY A 76 2.43 8.28 3.09
N SER A 77 2.53 8.25 4.40
CA SER A 77 3.79 8.15 5.16
C SER A 77 4.67 6.94 4.81
N VAL A 78 4.12 5.92 4.15
CA VAL A 78 4.86 4.72 3.73
C VAL A 78 5.79 5.03 2.55
N VAL A 79 5.44 6.01 1.72
CA VAL A 79 6.23 6.45 0.56
C VAL A 79 6.91 7.77 0.91
N ASN A 80 8.20 7.87 0.69
CA ASN A 80 8.90 9.15 0.72
C ASN A 80 8.54 9.92 -0.55
N GLU A 81 7.68 10.95 -0.44
CA GLU A 81 7.19 11.71 -1.60
C GLU A 81 8.31 12.43 -2.34
N HIS A 82 9.32 12.92 -1.63
CA HIS A 82 10.47 13.59 -2.25
C HIS A 82 11.25 12.63 -3.15
N ASP A 83 11.52 11.42 -2.67
CA ASP A 83 12.23 10.39 -3.43
C ASP A 83 11.38 9.91 -4.62
N LEU A 84 10.06 9.78 -4.42
CA LEU A 84 9.12 9.43 -5.47
C LEU A 84 9.11 10.47 -6.60
N ILE A 85 9.05 11.76 -6.27
CA ILE A 85 9.08 12.85 -7.25
C ILE A 85 10.36 12.77 -8.09
N LYS A 86 11.52 12.63 -7.43
CA LYS A 86 12.81 12.46 -8.13
C LYS A 86 12.83 11.26 -9.06
N ALA A 87 12.34 10.10 -8.58
CA ALA A 87 12.30 8.87 -9.37
C ALA A 87 11.42 9.00 -10.62
N LEU A 88 10.29 9.70 -10.50
CA LEU A 88 9.39 9.99 -11.62
C LEU A 88 10.00 10.98 -12.62
N GLU A 89 10.66 12.04 -12.13
CA GLU A 89 11.37 13.04 -12.96
C GLU A 89 12.57 12.42 -13.67
N GLY A 90 13.29 11.54 -12.99
CA GLY A 90 14.45 10.82 -13.53
C GLY A 90 14.09 9.68 -14.48
N GLY A 91 12.82 9.24 -14.53
CA GLY A 91 12.38 8.10 -15.32
C GLY A 91 12.81 6.75 -14.74
N GLU A 92 13.12 6.71 -13.46
CA GLU A 92 13.43 5.46 -12.73
C GLU A 92 12.20 4.56 -12.63
N ILE A 93 11.01 5.14 -12.60
CA ILE A 93 9.72 4.47 -12.75
C ILE A 93 8.85 5.24 -13.75
N ASP A 94 7.90 4.54 -14.38
CA ASP A 94 7.05 5.12 -15.44
C ASP A 94 5.96 6.03 -14.87
N ALA A 95 5.26 5.59 -13.84
CA ALA A 95 4.13 6.34 -13.29
C ALA A 95 3.86 6.01 -11.82
N ALA A 96 3.03 6.85 -11.19
CA ALA A 96 2.46 6.60 -9.88
C ALA A 96 0.95 6.83 -9.84
N VAL A 97 0.23 5.99 -9.08
CA VAL A 97 -1.19 6.14 -8.74
C VAL A 97 -1.28 6.29 -7.23
N LEU A 98 -1.70 7.46 -6.77
CA LEU A 98 -1.65 7.84 -5.36
C LEU A 98 -3.05 8.17 -4.86
N ASP A 99 -3.54 7.40 -3.89
CA ASP A 99 -4.80 7.66 -3.20
C ASP A 99 -4.57 8.34 -1.85
N VAL A 100 -3.32 8.31 -1.35
CA VAL A 100 -2.91 8.81 -0.04
C VAL A 100 -1.58 9.56 -0.13
N PHE A 101 -1.36 10.54 0.76
CA PHE A 101 -0.22 11.46 0.75
C PHE A 101 0.39 11.61 2.15
N GLU A 102 1.66 12.03 2.23
CA GLU A 102 2.32 12.30 3.51
C GLU A 102 1.60 13.41 4.29
N THR A 103 1.11 14.41 3.58
CA THR A 103 0.28 15.47 4.13
C THR A 103 -1.06 15.50 3.40
N GLU A 104 -2.14 15.33 4.14
CA GLU A 104 -3.50 15.37 3.61
C GLU A 104 -4.30 16.53 4.24
N PRO A 105 -5.00 17.31 3.43
CA PRO A 105 -5.05 17.31 1.96
C PRO A 105 -3.69 17.60 1.32
N LEU A 106 -3.43 17.01 0.13
CA LEU A 106 -2.20 17.28 -0.61
C LEU A 106 -2.01 18.79 -0.81
N PRO A 107 -0.88 19.38 -0.39
CA PRO A 107 -0.61 20.81 -0.53
C PRO A 107 -0.77 21.29 -1.97
N GLY A 108 -1.35 22.47 -2.14
CA GLY A 108 -1.64 23.02 -3.47
C GLY A 108 -0.40 23.34 -4.31
N ASP A 109 0.75 23.48 -3.68
CA ASP A 109 2.07 23.71 -4.30
C ASP A 109 2.87 22.41 -4.53
N SER A 110 2.30 21.25 -4.21
CA SER A 110 2.96 19.98 -4.46
C SER A 110 3.21 19.75 -5.96
N PRO A 111 4.45 19.38 -6.35
CA PRO A 111 4.76 19.05 -7.73
C PRO A 111 3.90 17.91 -8.31
N LEU A 112 3.42 17.02 -7.47
CA LEU A 112 2.59 15.86 -7.87
C LEU A 112 1.34 16.28 -8.66
N TRP A 113 0.79 17.49 -8.43
CA TRP A 113 -0.38 17.98 -9.17
C TRP A 113 -0.11 18.20 -10.67
N SER A 114 1.11 18.53 -11.02
CA SER A 114 1.48 18.90 -12.39
C SER A 114 2.22 17.83 -13.16
N MET A 115 2.58 16.71 -12.51
CA MET A 115 3.31 15.61 -13.13
C MET A 115 2.40 14.80 -14.05
N PRO A 116 2.72 14.65 -15.35
CA PRO A 116 1.84 14.00 -16.33
C PRO A 116 1.71 12.47 -16.13
N ASN A 117 2.62 11.89 -15.37
CA ASN A 117 2.68 10.46 -15.06
C ASN A 117 2.23 10.16 -13.61
N VAL A 118 1.54 11.10 -12.96
CA VAL A 118 0.95 10.91 -11.63
C VAL A 118 -0.57 10.97 -11.71
N TYR A 119 -1.23 9.97 -11.16
CA TYR A 119 -2.68 9.87 -11.06
C TYR A 119 -3.10 9.95 -9.60
N ILE A 120 -3.96 10.91 -9.28
CA ILE A 120 -4.36 11.24 -7.90
C ILE A 120 -5.82 10.90 -7.69
N THR A 121 -6.12 10.21 -6.58
CA THR A 121 -7.48 10.06 -6.06
C THR A 121 -7.54 10.55 -4.61
N PRO A 122 -8.70 11.04 -4.13
CA PRO A 122 -8.77 11.76 -2.85
C PRO A 122 -9.07 10.81 -1.67
N HIS A 123 -8.19 9.86 -1.39
CA HIS A 123 -8.28 8.90 -0.29
C HIS A 123 -9.62 8.13 -0.28
N VAL A 124 -9.94 7.50 -1.41
CA VAL A 124 -11.22 6.81 -1.65
C VAL A 124 -11.07 5.32 -2.02
N ALA A 125 -9.87 4.79 -2.01
CA ALA A 125 -9.60 3.40 -2.42
C ALA A 125 -10.24 2.35 -1.51
N ALA A 126 -10.57 2.71 -0.25
CA ALA A 126 -11.24 1.82 0.68
C ALA A 126 -12.47 2.52 1.29
N ILE A 127 -13.65 2.11 0.85
CA ILE A 127 -14.92 2.61 1.40
C ILE A 127 -15.35 1.70 2.55
N SER A 128 -15.50 2.29 3.74
CA SER A 128 -16.12 1.61 4.87
C SER A 128 -17.64 1.71 4.77
N PHE A 129 -18.30 0.58 4.56
CA PHE A 129 -19.77 0.54 4.56
C PHE A 129 -20.28 0.55 6.01
N PRO A 130 -21.19 1.49 6.38
CA PRO A 130 -21.70 1.61 7.74
C PRO A 130 -22.26 0.30 8.30
N GLU A 131 -22.93 -0.50 7.46
CA GLU A 131 -23.51 -1.80 7.84
C GLU A 131 -22.44 -2.78 8.34
N HIS A 132 -21.28 -2.83 7.70
CA HIS A 132 -20.18 -3.69 8.11
C HIS A 132 -19.59 -3.23 9.43
N VAL A 133 -19.37 -1.91 9.60
CA VAL A 133 -18.85 -1.32 10.84
C VAL A 133 -19.81 -1.60 12.01
N VAL A 134 -21.09 -1.37 11.81
CA VAL A 134 -22.13 -1.65 12.81
C VAL A 134 -22.21 -3.14 13.15
N GLY A 135 -22.02 -4.02 12.16
CA GLY A 135 -21.96 -5.48 12.37
C GLY A 135 -20.82 -5.88 13.31
N ILE A 136 -19.61 -5.40 13.06
CA ILE A 136 -18.44 -5.63 13.91
C ILE A 136 -18.64 -5.04 15.31
N PHE A 137 -19.19 -3.83 15.40
CA PHE A 137 -19.48 -3.19 16.69
C PHE A 137 -20.46 -4.01 17.51
N LYS A 138 -21.59 -4.46 16.93
CA LYS A 138 -22.58 -5.31 17.62
C LYS A 138 -21.97 -6.61 18.14
N GLU A 139 -21.18 -7.28 17.29
CA GLU A 139 -20.50 -8.52 17.71
C GLU A 139 -19.54 -8.26 18.87
N ASN A 140 -18.73 -7.21 18.80
CA ASN A 140 -17.82 -6.85 19.89
C ASN A 140 -18.56 -6.43 21.17
N TYR A 141 -19.70 -5.73 21.05
CA TYR A 141 -20.53 -5.41 22.20
C TYR A 141 -21.07 -6.66 22.90
N HIS A 142 -21.57 -7.65 22.14
CA HIS A 142 -22.01 -8.93 22.71
C HIS A 142 -20.86 -9.69 23.36
N ARG A 143 -19.67 -9.71 22.75
CA ARG A 143 -18.48 -10.33 23.32
C ARG A 143 -18.06 -9.64 24.62
N TYR A 144 -18.06 -8.32 24.66
CA TYR A 144 -17.76 -7.55 25.86
C TYR A 144 -18.68 -7.89 27.02
N LEU A 145 -20.01 -7.97 26.79
CA LEU A 145 -20.99 -8.35 27.81
C LEU A 145 -20.81 -9.79 28.32
N GLN A 146 -20.24 -10.67 27.50
CA GLN A 146 -19.97 -12.07 27.83
C GLN A 146 -18.54 -12.32 28.31
N HIS A 147 -17.75 -11.27 28.53
CA HIS A 147 -16.32 -11.35 28.90
C HIS A 147 -15.50 -12.21 27.93
N LYS A 148 -15.86 -12.22 26.66
CA LYS A 148 -15.11 -12.89 25.59
C LYS A 148 -14.07 -11.96 24.96
N PRO A 149 -12.98 -12.48 24.39
CA PRO A 149 -12.02 -11.68 23.63
C PRO A 149 -12.70 -10.89 22.52
N LEU A 150 -12.34 -9.61 22.36
CA LEU A 150 -12.86 -8.78 21.28
C LEU A 150 -12.20 -9.15 19.95
N LEU A 151 -12.89 -8.88 18.85
CA LEU A 151 -12.37 -9.01 17.49
C LEU A 151 -11.64 -7.74 17.09
N HIS A 152 -10.62 -7.86 16.25
CA HIS A 152 -9.88 -6.74 15.68
C HIS A 152 -9.30 -5.78 16.74
N LEU A 153 -8.73 -6.35 17.80
CA LEU A 153 -8.02 -5.55 18.79
C LEU A 153 -6.80 -4.91 18.14
N ILE A 154 -6.64 -3.62 18.39
CA ILE A 154 -5.46 -2.88 17.98
C ILE A 154 -4.35 -3.16 19.00
N ASP A 155 -3.21 -3.60 18.52
CA ASP A 155 -1.98 -3.67 19.28
C ASP A 155 -1.30 -2.30 19.25
N PHE A 156 -1.35 -1.56 20.36
CA PHE A 156 -0.79 -0.20 20.43
C PHE A 156 0.73 -0.15 20.30
N GLU A 157 1.44 -1.25 20.58
CA GLU A 157 2.89 -1.32 20.37
C GLU A 157 3.22 -1.50 18.88
N ARG A 158 2.37 -2.22 18.17
CA ARG A 158 2.52 -2.47 16.73
C ARG A 158 1.85 -1.42 15.85
N GLY A 159 0.88 -0.66 16.39
CA GLY A 159 0.16 0.38 15.68
C GLY A 159 -0.97 -0.12 14.76
N TYR A 160 -1.38 -1.39 14.87
CA TYR A 160 -2.47 -1.97 14.06
C TYR A 160 -3.09 -3.20 14.74
#